data_938c69757872e95017a4bb875e3764b5
#
_entry.id   938c69757872e95017a4bb875e3764b5
#
_cell.length_a   1.000
_cell.length_b   1.000
_cell.length_c   1.000
_cell.angle_alpha   90.00
_cell.angle_beta   90.00
_cell.angle_gamma   90.00
#
_symmetry.space_group_name_H-M   'P 1'
#
loop_
_entity.id
_entity.type
_entity.pdbx_description
1 polymer ?
#
loop_
_entity_poly.entity_id
_entity_poly.type
_entity_poly.pdbx_seq_one_letter_code
_entity_poly.pdbx_strand_id
1 'polypeptide(L)'
;MSIPGPGYAITARVDAPARPTTAGDLTAAVGQVGGVVTAFDVVEARTEHLVVDISVNARNTEHVEEVKTAIEGLDGFSVRKVSDRTFLLHLGGKIEVRSKVNLRTRDDLSRAYTPGVARVSMAIADNPSDARRLTIKRNTVAVVTDGSAVLGLGNIGAAAAMPVMEGKAALFKHFAGVDAWPVCLDTQDTEEIIRTVQLIAPGYGGINLEDIAAPRCFEIESRLRELLDIPVFHDDQHGTAVVVLGALRNALRVVGKKFSDVRVVVCGVGAAGSAIIRLLGSEQTADVVAVDVDGILHPDREGMDHNMASIAAQTNKERKRGTLADALVGADVFIGVSAPNLVGVEELATMNDDAIVFALANPDPEVDPTVAMQHAAVVATGRSDFPNQINNVLAFPGVFRGLLDAQAHDITDGMMLAAAEAIADVVAEPNPSFIVPSVFDQSVAPAVAEALRAVAAKEAKKGEVEAG
;
A
#
# COMPACT_ATOMS: atom_id res chain seq x y z
N MET A 1 -12.25 4.29 20.63
CA MET A 1 -12.50 5.65 20.08
C MET A 1 -11.32 5.99 19.19
N SER A 2 -11.55 6.40 17.95
CA SER A 2 -10.47 6.81 17.05
C SER A 2 -9.68 7.98 17.64
N ILE A 3 -8.35 7.94 17.55
CA ILE A 3 -7.46 9.00 18.03
C ILE A 3 -7.44 10.12 16.96
N PRO A 4 -7.46 11.42 17.36
CA PRO A 4 -7.33 12.52 16.41
C PRO A 4 -6.04 12.39 15.57
N GLY A 5 -6.16 12.46 14.25
CA GLY A 5 -5.06 12.21 13.33
C GLY A 5 -5.01 13.19 12.14
N PRO A 6 -3.91 13.19 11.38
CA PRO A 6 -3.71 14.13 10.28
C PRO A 6 -4.70 13.94 9.11
N GLY A 7 -5.39 12.79 9.01
CA GLY A 7 -6.39 12.55 7.98
C GLY A 7 -7.63 13.46 8.08
N TYR A 8 -7.92 13.97 9.27
CA TYR A 8 -8.98 14.93 9.54
C TYR A 8 -8.42 16.26 10.08
N ALA A 9 -7.26 16.68 9.55
CA ALA A 9 -6.62 17.91 9.95
C ALA A 9 -7.31 19.12 9.30
N ILE A 10 -7.71 20.08 10.13
CA ILE A 10 -8.30 21.35 9.69
C ILE A 10 -7.42 22.54 10.09
N THR A 11 -7.60 23.66 9.41
CA THR A 11 -7.17 24.99 9.89
C THR A 11 -8.40 25.88 9.98
N ALA A 12 -8.72 26.29 11.20
CA ALA A 12 -9.79 27.26 11.45
C ALA A 12 -9.20 28.67 11.53
N ARG A 13 -9.71 29.59 10.70
CA ARG A 13 -9.44 31.02 10.81
C ARG A 13 -10.47 31.65 11.72
N VAL A 14 -10.01 32.21 12.83
CA VAL A 14 -10.84 32.67 13.94
C VAL A 14 -10.60 34.16 14.17
N ASP A 15 -11.69 34.93 14.27
CA ASP A 15 -11.67 36.24 14.86
C ASP A 15 -11.71 36.09 16.38
N ALA A 16 -10.81 36.80 17.06
CA ALA A 16 -10.63 36.67 18.49
C ALA A 16 -10.34 38.04 19.14
N PRO A 17 -10.75 38.30 20.39
CA PRO A 17 -10.35 39.50 21.11
C PRO A 17 -8.84 39.49 21.39
N ALA A 18 -8.20 40.69 21.30
CA ALA A 18 -6.79 40.86 21.60
C ALA A 18 -6.57 40.95 23.13
N ARG A 19 -6.54 39.79 23.78
CA ARG A 19 -6.31 39.66 25.23
C ARG A 19 -5.25 38.61 25.55
N PRO A 20 -4.54 38.68 26.70
CA PRO A 20 -3.45 37.76 27.04
C PRO A 20 -3.86 36.27 27.06
N THR A 21 -5.15 35.99 27.30
CA THR A 21 -5.66 34.60 27.40
C THR A 21 -6.12 34.01 26.07
N THR A 22 -6.21 34.79 24.97
CA THR A 22 -6.76 34.36 23.67
C THR A 22 -6.24 33.01 23.18
N ALA A 23 -4.93 32.81 23.20
CA ALA A 23 -4.33 31.56 22.76
C ALA A 23 -4.68 30.39 23.71
N GLY A 24 -4.67 30.66 25.01
CA GLY A 24 -5.04 29.67 26.04
C GLY A 24 -6.51 29.27 25.93
N ASP A 25 -7.40 30.25 25.76
CA ASP A 25 -8.84 30.03 25.63
C ASP A 25 -9.16 29.14 24.40
N LEU A 26 -8.57 29.46 23.23
CA LEU A 26 -8.72 28.66 22.00
C LEU A 26 -8.20 27.23 22.16
N THR A 27 -6.98 27.08 22.67
CA THR A 27 -6.38 25.74 22.82
C THR A 27 -7.10 24.89 23.87
N ALA A 28 -7.61 25.53 24.95
CA ALA A 28 -8.42 24.85 25.97
C ALA A 28 -9.78 24.39 25.39
N ALA A 29 -10.47 25.23 24.62
CA ALA A 29 -11.75 24.88 24.00
C ALA A 29 -11.61 23.68 23.05
N VAL A 30 -10.58 23.67 22.20
CA VAL A 30 -10.27 22.54 21.32
C VAL A 30 -9.96 21.27 22.12
N GLY A 31 -9.13 21.39 23.17
CA GLY A 31 -8.75 20.26 24.03
C GLY A 31 -9.92 19.67 24.82
N GLN A 32 -10.91 20.50 25.25
CA GLN A 32 -12.08 20.02 25.97
C GLN A 32 -12.97 19.09 25.17
N VAL A 33 -13.02 19.26 23.84
CA VAL A 33 -13.75 18.36 22.94
C VAL A 33 -12.84 17.22 22.41
N GLY A 34 -11.57 17.18 22.84
CA GLY A 34 -10.62 16.11 22.47
C GLY A 34 -9.90 16.34 21.14
N GLY A 35 -9.93 17.56 20.59
CA GLY A 35 -9.12 17.96 19.45
C GLY A 35 -7.64 18.15 19.83
N VAL A 36 -6.72 17.86 18.91
CA VAL A 36 -5.26 18.05 19.11
C VAL A 36 -4.80 19.24 18.30
N VAL A 37 -4.40 20.32 18.99
CA VAL A 37 -3.83 21.51 18.34
C VAL A 37 -2.42 21.19 17.85
N THR A 38 -2.17 21.39 16.55
CA THR A 38 -0.87 21.13 15.92
C THR A 38 -0.12 22.40 15.51
N ALA A 39 -0.85 23.52 15.32
CA ALA A 39 -0.22 24.81 15.06
C ALA A 39 -1.18 25.96 15.50
N PHE A 40 -0.57 27.09 15.85
CA PHE A 40 -1.25 28.32 16.18
C PHE A 40 -0.46 29.49 15.58
N ASP A 41 -1.11 30.29 14.75
CA ASP A 41 -0.49 31.43 14.09
C ASP A 41 -1.38 32.66 14.13
N VAL A 42 -0.79 33.83 14.43
CA VAL A 42 -1.49 35.11 14.43
C VAL A 42 -1.32 35.77 13.06
N VAL A 43 -2.36 35.71 12.26
CA VAL A 43 -2.36 36.24 10.88
C VAL A 43 -2.45 37.77 10.87
N GLU A 44 -3.25 38.34 11.76
CA GLU A 44 -3.44 39.78 11.90
C GLU A 44 -3.58 40.15 13.38
N ALA A 45 -2.87 41.20 13.80
CA ALA A 45 -2.97 41.74 15.16
C ALA A 45 -3.34 43.23 15.11
N ARG A 46 -4.44 43.59 15.77
CA ARG A 46 -4.88 44.96 16.01
C ARG A 46 -5.07 45.19 17.51
N THR A 47 -5.31 46.43 17.93
CA THR A 47 -5.36 46.79 19.34
C THR A 47 -6.43 45.99 20.13
N GLU A 48 -7.59 45.73 19.56
CA GLU A 48 -8.70 45.04 20.21
C GLU A 48 -9.08 43.72 19.58
N HIS A 49 -8.41 43.34 18.48
CA HIS A 49 -8.82 42.23 17.64
C HIS A 49 -7.61 41.46 17.05
N LEU A 50 -7.69 40.16 17.08
CA LEU A 50 -6.75 39.23 16.43
C LEU A 50 -7.47 38.40 15.37
N VAL A 51 -6.76 38.08 14.28
CA VAL A 51 -7.15 37.00 13.37
C VAL A 51 -6.12 35.88 13.56
N VAL A 52 -6.59 34.71 13.93
CA VAL A 52 -5.78 33.56 14.28
C VAL A 52 -6.07 32.39 13.35
N ASP A 53 -5.05 31.72 12.84
CA ASP A 53 -5.17 30.41 12.24
C ASP A 53 -4.77 29.35 13.29
N ILE A 54 -5.73 28.50 13.66
CA ILE A 54 -5.48 27.35 14.52
C ILE A 54 -5.63 26.06 13.73
N SER A 55 -4.58 25.24 13.71
CA SER A 55 -4.59 23.92 13.07
C SER A 55 -4.87 22.85 14.11
N VAL A 56 -5.82 21.97 13.81
CA VAL A 56 -6.34 20.96 14.72
C VAL A 56 -6.46 19.62 14.00
N ASN A 57 -5.97 18.54 14.60
CA ASN A 57 -6.32 17.19 14.21
C ASN A 57 -7.62 16.77 14.89
N ALA A 58 -8.58 16.30 14.11
CA ALA A 58 -9.86 15.75 14.56
C ALA A 58 -9.91 14.22 14.37
N ARG A 59 -10.97 13.58 14.86
CA ARG A 59 -11.20 12.13 14.76
C ARG A 59 -11.94 11.75 13.47
N ASN A 60 -12.90 12.60 13.08
CA ASN A 60 -13.80 12.42 11.94
C ASN A 60 -14.46 13.77 11.59
N THR A 61 -15.33 13.77 10.61
CA THR A 61 -16.05 14.99 10.16
C THR A 61 -16.97 15.58 11.23
N GLU A 62 -17.66 14.76 12.01
CA GLU A 62 -18.53 15.21 13.10
C GLU A 62 -17.71 15.92 14.18
N HIS A 63 -16.54 15.40 14.51
CA HIS A 63 -15.64 16.01 15.48
C HIS A 63 -15.08 17.37 15.01
N VAL A 64 -14.94 17.59 13.69
CA VAL A 64 -14.59 18.91 13.14
C VAL A 64 -15.67 19.95 13.48
N GLU A 65 -16.96 19.59 13.39
CA GLU A 65 -18.07 20.48 13.75
C GLU A 65 -18.14 20.70 15.28
N GLU A 66 -17.81 19.69 16.10
CA GLU A 66 -17.68 19.85 17.55
C GLU A 66 -16.59 20.87 17.91
N VAL A 67 -15.42 20.77 17.28
CA VAL A 67 -14.30 21.71 17.47
C VAL A 67 -14.71 23.13 17.08
N LYS A 68 -15.36 23.30 15.92
CA LYS A 68 -15.86 24.59 15.46
C LYS A 68 -16.86 25.19 16.47
N THR A 69 -17.82 24.41 16.92
CA THR A 69 -18.84 24.83 17.90
C THR A 69 -18.21 25.23 19.25
N ALA A 70 -17.18 24.48 19.69
CA ALA A 70 -16.45 24.79 20.92
C ALA A 70 -15.73 26.15 20.83
N ILE A 71 -15.13 26.45 19.67
CA ILE A 71 -14.48 27.76 19.44
C ILE A 71 -15.52 28.88 19.39
N GLU A 72 -16.62 28.70 18.68
CA GLU A 72 -17.73 29.72 18.56
C GLU A 72 -18.46 29.92 19.89
N GLY A 73 -18.39 28.98 20.81
CA GLY A 73 -18.93 29.11 22.18
C GLY A 73 -18.14 30.03 23.11
N LEU A 74 -16.93 30.46 22.72
CA LEU A 74 -16.12 31.39 23.47
C LEU A 74 -16.59 32.83 23.25
N ASP A 75 -16.66 33.62 24.34
CA ASP A 75 -17.11 35.03 24.29
C ASP A 75 -16.16 35.91 23.45
N GLY A 76 -16.71 36.49 22.39
CA GLY A 76 -15.97 37.33 21.43
C GLY A 76 -15.17 36.58 20.35
N PHE A 77 -15.32 35.26 20.22
CA PHE A 77 -14.71 34.50 19.16
C PHE A 77 -15.73 34.17 18.06
N SER A 78 -15.26 34.14 16.81
CA SER A 78 -16.05 33.66 15.68
C SER A 78 -15.18 32.99 14.63
N VAL A 79 -15.64 31.89 14.06
CA VAL A 79 -14.93 31.14 13.01
C VAL A 79 -15.30 31.75 11.66
N ARG A 80 -14.32 32.40 10.99
CA ARG A 80 -14.50 32.93 9.62
C ARG A 80 -14.57 31.83 8.57
N LYS A 81 -13.68 30.85 8.71
CA LYS A 81 -13.48 29.79 7.71
C LYS A 81 -12.83 28.59 8.37
N VAL A 82 -13.30 27.41 8.01
CA VAL A 82 -12.60 26.15 8.25
C VAL A 82 -12.08 25.63 6.91
N SER A 83 -10.81 25.28 6.86
CA SER A 83 -10.16 24.68 5.68
C SER A 83 -9.70 23.29 6.05
N ASP A 84 -10.20 22.29 5.34
CA ASP A 84 -9.72 20.91 5.45
C ASP A 84 -8.37 20.80 4.72
N ARG A 85 -7.32 20.42 5.46
CA ARG A 85 -5.95 20.33 4.94
C ARG A 85 -5.77 19.20 3.95
N THR A 86 -6.53 18.10 4.13
CA THR A 86 -6.53 16.96 3.22
C THR A 86 -7.11 17.37 1.87
N PHE A 87 -8.29 18.02 1.86
CA PHE A 87 -8.89 18.52 0.62
C PHE A 87 -8.03 19.57 -0.07
N LEU A 88 -7.39 20.47 0.70
CA LEU A 88 -6.49 21.47 0.13
C LEU A 88 -5.29 20.84 -0.60
N LEU A 89 -4.74 19.73 -0.06
CA LEU A 89 -3.66 18.99 -0.70
C LEU A 89 -4.07 18.38 -2.05
N HIS A 90 -5.35 18.08 -2.24
CA HIS A 90 -5.87 17.47 -3.46
C HIS A 90 -6.35 18.48 -4.52
N LEU A 91 -6.43 19.78 -4.19
CA LEU A 91 -6.85 20.80 -5.15
C LEU A 91 -5.91 20.88 -6.35
N GLY A 92 -6.44 20.55 -7.55
CA GLY A 92 -5.67 20.56 -8.79
C GLY A 92 -4.82 19.31 -9.02
N GLY A 93 -4.99 18.27 -8.18
CA GLY A 93 -4.25 17.02 -8.26
C GLY A 93 -2.90 17.05 -7.53
N LYS A 94 -2.25 15.88 -7.40
CA LYS A 94 -0.99 15.70 -6.67
C LYS A 94 0.22 15.48 -7.57
N ILE A 95 0.01 15.36 -8.87
CA ILE A 95 1.07 15.11 -9.86
C ILE A 95 1.02 16.11 -11.00
N GLU A 96 2.16 16.36 -11.63
CA GLU A 96 2.31 17.18 -12.82
C GLU A 96 3.25 16.54 -13.83
N VAL A 97 3.09 16.86 -15.12
CA VAL A 97 4.06 16.50 -16.17
C VAL A 97 5.07 17.61 -16.32
N ARG A 98 6.36 17.28 -16.28
CA ARG A 98 7.47 18.21 -16.37
C ARG A 98 8.38 17.85 -17.53
N SER A 99 8.61 18.80 -18.45
CA SER A 99 9.57 18.61 -19.56
C SER A 99 11.00 18.47 -19.03
N LYS A 100 11.73 17.47 -19.55
CA LYS A 100 13.17 17.28 -19.29
C LYS A 100 14.06 18.07 -20.26
N VAL A 101 13.47 18.60 -21.36
CA VAL A 101 14.21 19.34 -22.40
C VAL A 101 13.87 20.81 -22.36
N ASN A 102 14.89 21.64 -22.65
CA ASN A 102 14.68 23.07 -22.83
C ASN A 102 14.24 23.34 -24.27
N LEU A 103 13.16 24.07 -24.46
CA LEU A 103 12.65 24.49 -25.77
C LEU A 103 12.76 26.03 -25.87
N ARG A 104 13.98 26.55 -26.08
CA ARG A 104 14.26 28.00 -26.10
C ARG A 104 14.61 28.52 -27.50
N THR A 105 15.10 27.67 -28.38
CA THR A 105 15.56 28.02 -29.70
C THR A 105 14.86 27.17 -30.77
N ARG A 106 14.95 27.65 -32.04
CA ARG A 106 14.50 26.88 -33.20
C ARG A 106 15.24 25.55 -33.33
N ASP A 107 16.47 25.53 -32.92
CA ASP A 107 17.36 24.36 -32.91
C ASP A 107 16.89 23.31 -31.88
N ASP A 108 16.51 23.75 -30.68
CA ASP A 108 15.95 22.88 -29.67
C ASP A 108 14.64 22.24 -30.15
N LEU A 109 13.76 23.06 -30.75
CA LEU A 109 12.49 22.59 -31.31
C LEU A 109 12.73 21.57 -32.44
N SER A 110 13.67 21.86 -33.33
CA SER A 110 13.99 20.97 -34.46
C SER A 110 14.54 19.63 -34.02
N ARG A 111 15.30 19.59 -32.94
CA ARG A 111 15.81 18.32 -32.36
C ARG A 111 14.78 17.58 -31.55
N ALA A 112 13.96 18.29 -30.74
CA ALA A 112 12.98 17.68 -29.86
C ALA A 112 11.69 17.26 -30.59
N TYR A 113 11.35 17.90 -31.70
CA TYR A 113 10.13 17.64 -32.46
C TYR A 113 10.43 17.50 -33.94
N THR A 114 9.91 18.39 -34.79
CA THR A 114 10.10 18.29 -36.26
C THR A 114 11.25 19.19 -36.74
N PRO A 115 12.16 18.67 -37.62
CA PRO A 115 12.16 17.35 -38.28
C PRO A 115 12.95 16.26 -37.54
N GLY A 116 13.71 16.60 -36.49
CA GLY A 116 14.68 15.69 -35.86
C GLY A 116 14.10 14.43 -35.28
N VAL A 117 12.91 14.50 -34.65
CA VAL A 117 12.24 13.36 -34.03
C VAL A 117 11.94 12.22 -35.03
N ALA A 118 11.74 12.51 -36.30
CA ALA A 118 11.47 11.49 -37.33
C ALA A 118 12.59 10.44 -37.40
N ARG A 119 13.84 10.82 -37.23
CA ARG A 119 14.98 9.89 -37.23
C ARG A 119 14.92 8.93 -36.02
N VAL A 120 14.48 9.41 -34.86
CA VAL A 120 14.32 8.62 -33.65
C VAL A 120 13.14 7.64 -33.83
N SER A 121 12.03 8.11 -34.39
CA SER A 121 10.87 7.26 -34.70
C SER A 121 11.22 6.15 -35.68
N MET A 122 11.99 6.43 -36.71
CA MET A 122 12.46 5.40 -37.66
C MET A 122 13.38 4.39 -36.98
N ALA A 123 14.29 4.83 -36.13
CA ALA A 123 15.17 3.91 -35.40
C ALA A 123 14.38 2.93 -34.51
N ILE A 124 13.30 3.41 -33.88
CA ILE A 124 12.41 2.55 -33.09
C ILE A 124 11.58 1.63 -34.00
N ALA A 125 11.13 2.10 -35.17
CA ALA A 125 10.42 1.25 -36.13
C ALA A 125 11.31 0.11 -36.66
N ASP A 126 12.59 0.39 -36.91
CA ASP A 126 13.58 -0.58 -37.36
C ASP A 126 14.00 -1.56 -36.21
N ASN A 127 14.05 -1.06 -34.96
CA ASN A 127 14.37 -1.84 -33.79
C ASN A 127 13.43 -1.45 -32.61
N PRO A 128 12.30 -2.14 -32.41
CA PRO A 128 11.32 -1.82 -31.35
C PRO A 128 11.89 -1.81 -29.94
N SER A 129 12.96 -2.55 -29.65
CA SER A 129 13.61 -2.55 -28.32
C SER A 129 14.21 -1.18 -27.94
N ASP A 130 14.53 -0.36 -28.93
CA ASP A 130 15.02 1.01 -28.73
C ASP A 130 13.98 1.94 -28.12
N ALA A 131 12.70 1.60 -28.14
CA ALA A 131 11.66 2.36 -27.44
C ALA A 131 11.96 2.54 -25.96
N ARG A 132 12.49 1.51 -25.29
CA ARG A 132 12.90 1.60 -23.87
C ARG A 132 14.10 2.55 -23.67
N ARG A 133 15.00 2.65 -24.62
CA ARG A 133 16.19 3.52 -24.55
C ARG A 133 15.91 4.97 -24.94
N LEU A 134 15.04 5.17 -25.94
CA LEU A 134 14.84 6.46 -26.58
C LEU A 134 13.57 7.20 -26.15
N THR A 135 12.72 6.59 -25.32
CA THR A 135 11.47 7.20 -24.85
C THR A 135 11.30 7.12 -23.34
N ILE A 136 10.24 7.74 -22.84
CA ILE A 136 9.83 7.68 -21.42
C ILE A 136 9.44 6.25 -20.98
N LYS A 137 9.16 5.32 -21.91
CA LYS A 137 8.88 3.89 -21.63
C LYS A 137 9.88 3.28 -20.67
N ARG A 138 11.15 3.72 -20.72
CA ARG A 138 12.20 3.27 -19.80
C ARG A 138 11.84 3.42 -18.32
N ASN A 139 11.07 4.45 -17.97
CA ASN A 139 10.87 4.86 -16.58
C ASN A 139 9.38 5.06 -16.22
N THR A 140 8.45 4.63 -17.06
CA THR A 140 7.02 4.92 -16.88
C THR A 140 6.23 3.66 -16.55
N VAL A 141 5.35 3.76 -15.54
CA VAL A 141 4.42 2.73 -15.10
C VAL A 141 2.98 3.25 -15.21
N ALA A 142 2.07 2.43 -15.76
CA ALA A 142 0.64 2.70 -15.66
C ALA A 142 0.12 2.14 -14.33
N VAL A 143 -0.56 2.96 -13.54
CA VAL A 143 -1.30 2.55 -12.35
C VAL A 143 -2.76 2.40 -12.77
N VAL A 144 -3.18 1.16 -13.00
CA VAL A 144 -4.48 0.83 -13.60
C VAL A 144 -5.45 0.37 -12.52
N THR A 145 -6.64 0.97 -12.51
CA THR A 145 -7.74 0.61 -11.61
C THR A 145 -9.09 0.67 -12.31
N ASP A 146 -10.04 -0.12 -11.84
CA ASP A 146 -11.47 0.00 -12.15
C ASP A 146 -12.28 0.59 -10.97
N GLY A 147 -11.61 0.86 -9.85
CA GLY A 147 -12.20 1.42 -8.64
C GLY A 147 -13.15 0.49 -7.89
N SER A 148 -13.03 -0.83 -8.10
CA SER A 148 -13.95 -1.81 -7.51
C SER A 148 -13.59 -2.28 -6.10
N ALA A 149 -12.37 -1.97 -5.58
CA ALA A 149 -11.91 -2.40 -4.26
C ALA A 149 -11.03 -1.35 -3.56
N VAL A 150 -11.49 -0.11 -3.50
CA VAL A 150 -10.68 1.05 -3.05
C VAL A 150 -10.59 1.12 -1.53
N LEU A 151 -9.38 0.99 -0.96
CA LEU A 151 -9.02 1.29 0.44
C LEU A 151 -10.02 0.82 1.53
N GLY A 152 -10.67 -0.33 1.38
CA GLY A 152 -11.72 -0.78 2.31
C GLY A 152 -13.07 -0.05 2.15
N LEU A 153 -13.17 0.92 1.24
CA LEU A 153 -14.43 1.58 0.86
C LEU A 153 -15.25 0.74 -0.12
N GLY A 154 -14.62 -0.29 -0.70
CA GLY A 154 -15.25 -1.17 -1.68
C GLY A 154 -15.36 -0.53 -3.06
N ASN A 155 -16.44 -0.84 -3.77
CA ASN A 155 -16.67 -0.35 -5.12
C ASN A 155 -17.21 1.08 -5.12
N ILE A 156 -16.32 2.05 -5.31
CA ILE A 156 -16.67 3.48 -5.41
C ILE A 156 -16.51 4.04 -6.83
N GLY A 157 -16.07 3.21 -7.77
CA GLY A 157 -15.91 3.53 -9.18
C GLY A 157 -14.61 4.25 -9.53
N ALA A 158 -14.30 4.23 -10.82
CA ALA A 158 -13.02 4.67 -11.37
C ALA A 158 -12.70 6.16 -11.07
N ALA A 159 -13.66 7.06 -11.21
CA ALA A 159 -13.44 8.49 -10.98
C ALA A 159 -13.10 8.79 -9.51
N ALA A 160 -13.76 8.11 -8.56
CA ALA A 160 -13.51 8.28 -7.14
C ALA A 160 -12.19 7.62 -6.69
N ALA A 161 -11.67 6.66 -7.44
CA ALA A 161 -10.36 6.04 -7.19
C ALA A 161 -9.18 6.96 -7.58
N MET A 162 -9.38 7.97 -8.44
CA MET A 162 -8.31 8.83 -8.95
C MET A 162 -7.41 9.44 -7.86
N PRO A 163 -7.91 9.97 -6.74
CA PRO A 163 -7.05 10.50 -5.68
C PRO A 163 -6.08 9.46 -5.09
N VAL A 164 -6.49 8.20 -5.01
CA VAL A 164 -5.63 7.09 -4.54
C VAL A 164 -4.54 6.81 -5.57
N MET A 165 -4.91 6.73 -6.85
CA MET A 165 -3.97 6.48 -7.96
C MET A 165 -2.93 7.59 -8.11
N GLU A 166 -3.33 8.86 -7.92
CA GLU A 166 -2.38 9.98 -7.83
C GLU A 166 -1.45 9.86 -6.63
N GLY A 167 -1.96 9.41 -5.48
CA GLY A 167 -1.14 9.10 -4.31
C GLY A 167 -0.10 8.03 -4.62
N LYS A 168 -0.52 6.94 -5.24
CA LYS A 168 0.38 5.86 -5.70
C LYS A 168 1.46 6.40 -6.65
N ALA A 169 1.09 7.22 -7.63
CA ALA A 169 2.03 7.82 -8.57
C ALA A 169 3.05 8.75 -7.87
N ALA A 170 2.61 9.54 -6.89
CA ALA A 170 3.48 10.38 -6.08
C ALA A 170 4.49 9.55 -5.26
N LEU A 171 4.05 8.41 -4.69
CA LEU A 171 4.93 7.50 -3.95
C LEU A 171 5.96 6.83 -4.87
N PHE A 172 5.56 6.37 -6.06
CA PHE A 172 6.49 5.87 -7.10
C PHE A 172 7.59 6.89 -7.41
N LYS A 173 7.19 8.15 -7.59
CA LYS A 173 8.13 9.23 -7.90
C LYS A 173 9.06 9.52 -6.73
N HIS A 174 8.51 9.62 -5.52
CA HIS A 174 9.25 10.02 -4.33
C HIS A 174 10.32 8.97 -3.93
N PHE A 175 9.93 7.69 -3.88
CA PHE A 175 10.80 6.63 -3.34
C PHE A 175 11.70 5.97 -4.38
N ALA A 176 11.29 5.93 -5.65
CA ALA A 176 12.03 5.20 -6.68
C ALA A 176 12.34 6.02 -7.95
N GLY A 177 11.96 7.30 -8.01
CA GLY A 177 12.16 8.13 -9.20
C GLY A 177 11.38 7.65 -10.43
N VAL A 178 10.42 6.73 -10.27
CA VAL A 178 9.58 6.19 -11.33
C VAL A 178 8.47 7.18 -11.69
N ASP A 179 8.27 7.39 -12.98
CA ASP A 179 7.20 8.25 -13.51
C ASP A 179 5.94 7.37 -13.67
N ALA A 180 5.04 7.39 -12.70
CA ALA A 180 3.80 6.63 -12.75
C ALA A 180 2.62 7.51 -13.19
N TRP A 181 1.68 6.91 -13.94
CA TRP A 181 0.51 7.61 -14.45
C TRP A 181 -0.79 6.89 -14.08
N PRO A 182 -1.76 7.57 -13.42
CA PRO A 182 -3.07 7.03 -13.14
C PRO A 182 -3.85 6.71 -14.41
N VAL A 183 -4.40 5.50 -14.48
CA VAL A 183 -5.27 5.02 -15.56
C VAL A 183 -6.52 4.43 -14.92
N CYS A 184 -7.55 5.26 -14.75
CA CYS A 184 -8.82 4.86 -14.15
C CYS A 184 -9.79 4.48 -15.28
N LEU A 185 -10.23 3.21 -15.30
CA LEU A 185 -11.06 2.65 -16.35
C LEU A 185 -12.54 2.63 -15.93
N ASP A 186 -13.39 3.28 -16.69
CA ASP A 186 -14.84 3.32 -16.44
C ASP A 186 -15.51 2.02 -16.96
N THR A 187 -14.98 0.90 -16.52
CA THR A 187 -15.52 -0.44 -16.79
C THR A 187 -15.04 -1.42 -15.72
N GLN A 188 -15.85 -2.44 -15.44
CA GLN A 188 -15.51 -3.58 -14.59
C GLN A 188 -15.54 -4.90 -15.38
N ASP A 189 -15.66 -4.83 -16.70
CA ASP A 189 -15.57 -5.98 -17.57
C ASP A 189 -14.12 -6.44 -17.74
N THR A 190 -13.85 -7.71 -17.42
CA THR A 190 -12.51 -8.30 -17.48
C THR A 190 -11.87 -8.19 -18.86
N GLU A 191 -12.65 -8.45 -19.94
CA GLU A 191 -12.14 -8.40 -21.30
C GLU A 191 -11.82 -6.98 -21.76
N GLU A 192 -12.66 -6.01 -21.39
CA GLU A 192 -12.41 -4.59 -21.68
C GLU A 192 -11.19 -4.07 -20.96
N ILE A 193 -10.98 -4.44 -19.68
CA ILE A 193 -9.79 -4.07 -18.90
C ILE A 193 -8.54 -4.66 -19.57
N ILE A 194 -8.51 -5.97 -19.84
CA ILE A 194 -7.37 -6.64 -20.47
C ILE A 194 -7.08 -6.00 -21.82
N ARG A 195 -8.10 -5.81 -22.63
CA ARG A 195 -7.93 -5.22 -23.98
C ARG A 195 -7.40 -3.78 -23.92
N THR A 196 -7.91 -2.98 -22.99
CA THR A 196 -7.46 -1.59 -22.83
C THR A 196 -6.00 -1.54 -22.39
N VAL A 197 -5.60 -2.35 -21.41
CA VAL A 197 -4.21 -2.41 -20.94
C VAL A 197 -3.26 -2.86 -22.06
N GLN A 198 -3.65 -3.85 -22.87
CA GLN A 198 -2.87 -4.26 -24.06
C GLN A 198 -2.66 -3.09 -25.04
N LEU A 199 -3.70 -2.31 -25.29
CA LEU A 199 -3.64 -1.21 -26.27
C LEU A 199 -2.74 -0.06 -25.81
N ILE A 200 -2.66 0.22 -24.50
CA ILE A 200 -1.82 1.29 -23.95
C ILE A 200 -0.41 0.84 -23.60
N ALA A 201 -0.15 -0.45 -23.44
CA ALA A 201 1.13 -1.03 -23.01
C ALA A 201 2.36 -0.55 -23.81
N PRO A 202 2.28 -0.24 -25.12
CA PRO A 202 3.43 0.29 -25.86
C PRO A 202 4.05 1.55 -25.24
N GLY A 203 3.27 2.36 -24.51
CA GLY A 203 3.74 3.60 -23.87
C GLY A 203 4.42 3.40 -22.50
N TYR A 204 4.33 2.21 -21.90
CA TYR A 204 4.75 1.94 -20.54
C TYR A 204 5.83 0.87 -20.46
N GLY A 205 6.68 0.98 -19.43
CA GLY A 205 7.70 -0.02 -19.09
C GLY A 205 7.19 -1.08 -18.11
N GLY A 206 6.05 -0.86 -17.47
CA GLY A 206 5.39 -1.78 -16.56
C GLY A 206 3.96 -1.37 -16.25
N ILE A 207 3.17 -2.32 -15.75
CA ILE A 207 1.77 -2.13 -15.35
C ILE A 207 1.63 -2.47 -13.87
N ASN A 208 1.15 -1.51 -13.08
CA ASN A 208 0.69 -1.73 -11.72
C ASN A 208 -0.83 -1.79 -11.72
N LEU A 209 -1.40 -2.96 -11.40
CA LEU A 209 -2.82 -3.11 -11.15
C LEU A 209 -3.10 -2.73 -9.70
N GLU A 210 -4.16 -1.96 -9.47
CA GLU A 210 -4.49 -1.38 -8.17
C GLU A 210 -5.98 -1.38 -7.91
N ASP A 211 -6.41 -1.73 -6.70
CA ASP A 211 -7.82 -1.62 -6.25
C ASP A 211 -8.83 -2.34 -7.18
N ILE A 212 -8.44 -3.46 -7.79
CA ILE A 212 -9.32 -4.32 -8.60
C ILE A 212 -9.79 -5.48 -7.75
N ALA A 213 -11.11 -5.67 -7.63
CA ALA A 213 -11.71 -6.66 -6.76
C ALA A 213 -11.42 -8.12 -7.18
N ALA A 214 -11.14 -8.98 -6.18
CA ALA A 214 -11.16 -10.42 -6.37
C ALA A 214 -12.60 -10.91 -6.66
N PRO A 215 -12.79 -11.99 -7.44
CA PRO A 215 -11.74 -12.84 -8.03
C PRO A 215 -11.20 -12.34 -9.39
N ARG A 216 -11.79 -11.28 -9.99
CA ARG A 216 -11.42 -10.78 -11.32
C ARG A 216 -9.95 -10.37 -11.44
N CYS A 217 -9.39 -9.79 -10.38
CA CYS A 217 -8.00 -9.35 -10.35
C CYS A 217 -7.01 -10.48 -10.67
N PHE A 218 -7.30 -11.72 -10.27
CA PHE A 218 -6.42 -12.87 -10.54
C PHE A 218 -6.37 -13.21 -12.03
N GLU A 219 -7.54 -13.23 -12.69
CA GLU A 219 -7.64 -13.50 -14.12
C GLU A 219 -7.01 -12.37 -14.95
N ILE A 220 -7.31 -11.12 -14.60
CA ILE A 220 -6.78 -9.93 -15.29
C ILE A 220 -5.26 -9.95 -15.24
N GLU A 221 -4.67 -10.13 -14.07
CA GLU A 221 -3.22 -10.16 -13.92
C GLU A 221 -2.58 -11.32 -14.67
N SER A 222 -3.06 -12.55 -14.46
CA SER A 222 -2.51 -13.74 -15.10
C SER A 222 -2.49 -13.62 -16.62
N ARG A 223 -3.61 -13.19 -17.22
CA ARG A 223 -3.73 -13.04 -18.67
C ARG A 223 -2.87 -11.89 -19.20
N LEU A 224 -2.77 -10.77 -18.49
CA LEU A 224 -1.90 -9.67 -18.91
C LEU A 224 -0.42 -10.05 -18.83
N ARG A 225 0.00 -10.82 -17.87
CA ARG A 225 1.38 -11.35 -17.79
C ARG A 225 1.74 -12.24 -18.97
N GLU A 226 0.79 -13.03 -19.46
CA GLU A 226 0.98 -13.87 -20.66
C GLU A 226 0.99 -13.07 -21.96
N LEU A 227 0.25 -11.95 -22.02
CA LEU A 227 0.01 -11.19 -23.24
C LEU A 227 0.99 -10.05 -23.48
N LEU A 228 1.68 -9.58 -22.44
CA LEU A 228 2.55 -8.41 -22.50
C LEU A 228 4.04 -8.79 -22.38
N ASP A 229 4.88 -7.98 -23.01
CA ASP A 229 6.36 -8.06 -22.93
C ASP A 229 6.94 -7.16 -21.83
N ILE A 230 6.09 -6.64 -20.96
CA ILE A 230 6.44 -5.79 -19.81
C ILE A 230 5.85 -6.36 -18.54
N PRO A 231 6.48 -6.14 -17.36
CA PRO A 231 6.00 -6.70 -16.11
C PRO A 231 4.62 -6.14 -15.74
N VAL A 232 3.75 -7.05 -15.28
CA VAL A 232 2.45 -6.74 -14.68
C VAL A 232 2.49 -7.18 -13.23
N PHE A 233 2.08 -6.30 -12.33
CA PHE A 233 2.14 -6.53 -10.89
C PHE A 233 0.89 -5.94 -10.23
N HIS A 234 0.15 -6.77 -9.50
CA HIS A 234 -1.00 -6.32 -8.72
C HIS A 234 -0.54 -6.04 -7.28
N ASP A 235 -0.53 -4.77 -6.90
CA ASP A 235 0.06 -4.36 -5.62
C ASP A 235 -0.68 -4.93 -4.40
N ASP A 236 -2.02 -4.95 -4.42
CA ASP A 236 -2.81 -5.50 -3.32
C ASP A 236 -2.57 -7.00 -3.09
N GLN A 237 -2.15 -7.71 -4.14
CA GLN A 237 -1.72 -9.11 -4.03
C GLN A 237 -0.27 -9.18 -3.56
N HIS A 238 0.64 -8.79 -4.43
CA HIS A 238 2.06 -9.09 -4.31
C HIS A 238 2.82 -8.10 -3.46
N GLY A 239 2.46 -6.80 -3.49
CA GLY A 239 3.07 -5.78 -2.63
C GLY A 239 2.82 -6.10 -1.16
N THR A 240 1.57 -6.40 -0.82
CA THR A 240 1.19 -6.82 0.52
C THR A 240 1.92 -8.10 0.94
N ALA A 241 1.92 -9.13 0.09
CA ALA A 241 2.55 -10.40 0.39
C ALA A 241 4.07 -10.28 0.63
N VAL A 242 4.76 -9.48 -0.19
CA VAL A 242 6.19 -9.21 -0.04
C VAL A 242 6.51 -8.54 1.29
N VAL A 243 5.75 -7.50 1.67
CA VAL A 243 6.00 -6.79 2.94
C VAL A 243 5.67 -7.66 4.14
N VAL A 244 4.55 -8.41 4.10
CA VAL A 244 4.16 -9.35 5.14
C VAL A 244 5.23 -10.42 5.33
N LEU A 245 5.75 -10.99 4.26
CA LEU A 245 6.82 -12.00 4.34
C LEU A 245 8.11 -11.42 4.91
N GLY A 246 8.51 -10.21 4.51
CA GLY A 246 9.67 -9.50 5.07
C GLY A 246 9.51 -9.25 6.57
N ALA A 247 8.34 -8.77 6.99
CA ALA A 247 7.99 -8.58 8.40
C ALA A 247 8.03 -9.91 9.18
N LEU A 248 7.46 -10.97 8.62
CA LEU A 248 7.40 -12.28 9.28
C LEU A 248 8.79 -12.90 9.45
N ARG A 249 9.71 -12.75 8.47
CA ARG A 249 11.10 -13.16 8.62
C ARG A 249 11.76 -12.56 9.86
N ASN A 250 11.58 -11.25 10.07
CA ASN A 250 12.14 -10.57 11.24
C ASN A 250 11.38 -10.90 12.52
N ALA A 251 10.05 -11.02 12.49
CA ALA A 251 9.28 -11.46 13.65
C ALA A 251 9.70 -12.86 14.13
N LEU A 252 9.92 -13.80 13.19
CA LEU A 252 10.44 -15.14 13.51
C LEU A 252 11.86 -15.08 14.11
N ARG A 253 12.74 -14.19 13.60
CA ARG A 253 14.08 -13.96 14.20
C ARG A 253 13.95 -13.47 15.65
N VAL A 254 13.01 -12.56 15.94
CA VAL A 254 12.76 -12.02 17.28
C VAL A 254 12.33 -13.11 18.27
N VAL A 255 11.43 -14.01 17.87
CA VAL A 255 10.91 -15.08 18.72
C VAL A 255 11.74 -16.38 18.65
N GLY A 256 12.81 -16.44 17.84
CA GLY A 256 13.67 -17.61 17.70
C GLY A 256 13.04 -18.82 17.02
N LYS A 257 11.94 -18.62 16.26
CA LYS A 257 11.27 -19.68 15.49
C LYS A 257 11.70 -19.64 14.02
N LYS A 258 11.44 -20.74 13.27
CA LYS A 258 11.70 -20.85 11.82
C LYS A 258 10.40 -21.13 11.07
N PHE A 259 10.35 -20.81 9.79
CA PHE A 259 9.20 -21.14 8.94
C PHE A 259 8.82 -22.63 8.98
N SER A 260 9.82 -23.51 9.01
CA SER A 260 9.61 -24.97 9.10
C SER A 260 8.93 -25.44 10.39
N ASP A 261 8.86 -24.61 11.41
CA ASP A 261 8.45 -24.99 12.76
C ASP A 261 7.10 -24.36 13.16
N VAL A 262 6.58 -23.44 12.33
CA VAL A 262 5.40 -22.64 12.69
C VAL A 262 4.16 -23.01 11.91
N ARG A 263 3.01 -22.95 12.60
CA ARG A 263 1.68 -22.95 12.00
C ARG A 263 1.22 -21.50 11.83
N VAL A 264 0.89 -21.14 10.58
CA VAL A 264 0.42 -19.80 10.20
C VAL A 264 -1.07 -19.88 9.87
N VAL A 265 -1.89 -19.08 10.53
CA VAL A 265 -3.30 -18.87 10.19
C VAL A 265 -3.43 -17.60 9.37
N VAL A 266 -3.97 -17.70 8.16
CA VAL A 266 -4.26 -16.54 7.28
C VAL A 266 -5.78 -16.36 7.20
N CYS A 267 -6.28 -15.26 7.74
CA CYS A 267 -7.68 -14.88 7.72
C CYS A 267 -7.96 -13.88 6.60
N GLY A 268 -8.74 -14.31 5.61
CA GLY A 268 -9.01 -13.61 4.35
C GLY A 268 -8.26 -14.28 3.19
N VAL A 269 -8.99 -14.78 2.20
CA VAL A 269 -8.47 -15.43 0.99
C VAL A 269 -8.79 -14.65 -0.28
N GLY A 270 -8.89 -13.33 -0.13
CA GLY A 270 -8.96 -12.37 -1.24
C GLY A 270 -7.58 -12.15 -1.90
N ALA A 271 -7.42 -11.00 -2.53
CA ALA A 271 -6.20 -10.63 -3.25
C ALA A 271 -4.92 -10.80 -2.41
N ALA A 272 -4.84 -10.14 -1.25
CA ALA A 272 -3.67 -10.18 -0.37
C ALA A 272 -3.44 -11.58 0.23
N GLY A 273 -4.47 -12.19 0.83
CA GLY A 273 -4.32 -13.47 1.52
C GLY A 273 -3.89 -14.59 0.60
N SER A 274 -4.42 -14.66 -0.61
CA SER A 274 -4.00 -15.66 -1.61
C SER A 274 -2.52 -15.54 -1.97
N ALA A 275 -2.03 -14.32 -2.16
CA ALA A 275 -0.64 -14.07 -2.47
C ALA A 275 0.29 -14.37 -1.28
N ILE A 276 -0.12 -14.01 -0.05
CA ILE A 276 0.61 -14.33 1.18
C ILE A 276 0.75 -15.85 1.32
N ILE A 277 -0.35 -16.61 1.18
CA ILE A 277 -0.36 -18.08 1.28
C ILE A 277 0.61 -18.70 0.27
N ARG A 278 0.61 -18.21 -0.97
CA ARG A 278 1.53 -18.69 -2.01
C ARG A 278 3.00 -18.47 -1.62
N LEU A 279 3.37 -17.28 -1.17
CA LEU A 279 4.75 -16.99 -0.75
C LEU A 279 5.16 -17.78 0.50
N LEU A 280 4.26 -17.99 1.47
CA LEU A 280 4.51 -18.85 2.62
C LEU A 280 4.79 -20.31 2.20
N GLY A 281 4.09 -20.80 1.18
CA GLY A 281 4.37 -22.11 0.59
C GLY A 281 5.77 -22.21 0.01
N SER A 282 6.27 -21.17 -0.62
CA SER A 282 7.64 -21.09 -1.16
C SER A 282 8.72 -21.05 -0.08
N GLU A 283 8.41 -20.60 1.14
CA GLU A 283 9.30 -20.60 2.33
C GLU A 283 9.31 -21.95 3.08
N GLN A 284 8.61 -22.96 2.59
CA GLN A 284 8.49 -24.27 3.24
C GLN A 284 7.91 -24.17 4.67
N THR A 285 6.94 -23.29 4.87
CA THR A 285 6.22 -23.15 6.15
C THR A 285 5.65 -24.52 6.59
N ALA A 286 5.74 -24.82 7.90
CA ALA A 286 5.32 -26.12 8.43
C ALA A 286 3.87 -26.44 8.09
N ASP A 287 2.96 -25.51 8.37
CA ASP A 287 1.55 -25.59 7.99
C ASP A 287 0.95 -24.19 7.82
N VAL A 288 0.09 -24.03 6.84
CA VAL A 288 -0.70 -22.81 6.62
C VAL A 288 -2.17 -23.21 6.68
N VAL A 289 -2.96 -22.53 7.51
CA VAL A 289 -4.41 -22.72 7.61
C VAL A 289 -5.09 -21.46 7.09
N ALA A 290 -5.74 -21.58 5.95
CA ALA A 290 -6.50 -20.48 5.33
C ALA A 290 -7.94 -20.47 5.86
N VAL A 291 -8.44 -19.28 6.18
CA VAL A 291 -9.79 -19.07 6.73
C VAL A 291 -10.48 -17.93 5.98
N ASP A 292 -11.73 -18.14 5.59
CA ASP A 292 -12.60 -17.11 5.04
C ASP A 292 -13.86 -16.89 5.92
N VAL A 293 -14.86 -16.19 5.39
CA VAL A 293 -16.10 -15.89 6.10
C VAL A 293 -16.89 -17.15 6.49
N ASP A 294 -16.75 -18.22 5.74
CA ASP A 294 -17.43 -19.52 5.99
C ASP A 294 -16.57 -20.49 6.81
N GLY A 295 -15.38 -20.07 7.26
CA GLY A 295 -14.49 -20.86 8.12
C GLY A 295 -13.23 -21.40 7.40
N ILE A 296 -12.66 -22.47 7.97
CA ILE A 296 -11.40 -23.05 7.49
C ILE A 296 -11.56 -23.66 6.10
N LEU A 297 -10.63 -23.35 5.18
CA LEU A 297 -10.56 -23.99 3.87
C LEU A 297 -10.00 -25.41 4.00
N HIS A 298 -10.65 -26.36 3.35
CA HIS A 298 -10.21 -27.76 3.23
C HIS A 298 -10.72 -28.38 1.92
N PRO A 299 -10.06 -29.42 1.37
CA PRO A 299 -10.39 -29.94 0.04
C PRO A 299 -11.83 -30.44 -0.15
N ASP A 300 -12.49 -30.88 0.95
CA ASP A 300 -13.86 -31.41 0.88
C ASP A 300 -14.94 -30.32 1.06
N ARG A 301 -14.58 -29.03 1.09
CA ARG A 301 -15.52 -27.92 1.27
C ARG A 301 -16.20 -27.60 -0.06
N GLU A 302 -17.53 -27.52 -0.06
CA GLU A 302 -18.33 -27.14 -1.23
C GLU A 302 -18.37 -25.61 -1.41
N GLY A 303 -18.70 -25.14 -2.61
CA GLY A 303 -18.93 -23.71 -2.91
C GLY A 303 -17.67 -22.85 -3.06
N MET A 304 -16.48 -23.44 -3.07
CA MET A 304 -15.23 -22.72 -3.31
C MET A 304 -15.05 -22.35 -4.79
N ASP A 305 -14.57 -21.17 -5.06
CA ASP A 305 -14.07 -20.80 -6.39
C ASP A 305 -12.75 -21.53 -6.72
N HIS A 306 -12.25 -21.34 -7.95
CA HIS A 306 -11.04 -22.01 -8.40
C HIS A 306 -9.80 -21.66 -7.54
N ASN A 307 -9.67 -20.40 -7.13
CA ASN A 307 -8.56 -19.95 -6.29
C ASN A 307 -8.62 -20.55 -4.89
N MET A 308 -9.79 -20.50 -4.25
CA MET A 308 -10.03 -21.12 -2.95
C MET A 308 -9.78 -22.62 -2.97
N ALA A 309 -10.25 -23.33 -4.01
CA ALA A 309 -10.01 -24.75 -4.18
C ALA A 309 -8.51 -25.09 -4.32
N SER A 310 -7.77 -24.26 -5.08
CA SER A 310 -6.32 -24.40 -5.20
C SER A 310 -5.60 -24.20 -3.86
N ILE A 311 -5.99 -23.18 -3.08
CA ILE A 311 -5.46 -22.93 -1.74
C ILE A 311 -5.77 -24.11 -0.81
N ALA A 312 -7.02 -24.57 -0.77
CA ALA A 312 -7.45 -25.69 0.08
C ALA A 312 -6.68 -26.99 -0.21
N ALA A 313 -6.26 -27.19 -1.48
CA ALA A 313 -5.47 -28.36 -1.86
C ALA A 313 -4.01 -28.32 -1.36
N GLN A 314 -3.46 -27.12 -1.10
CA GLN A 314 -2.05 -26.90 -0.76
C GLN A 314 -1.82 -26.56 0.71
N THR A 315 -2.89 -26.27 1.47
CA THR A 315 -2.85 -25.79 2.86
C THR A 315 -3.56 -26.77 3.79
N ASN A 316 -3.55 -26.47 5.10
CA ASN A 316 -4.30 -27.23 6.10
C ASN A 316 -3.98 -28.75 6.06
N LYS A 317 -2.71 -29.08 6.26
CA LYS A 317 -2.20 -30.47 6.19
C LYS A 317 -2.95 -31.43 7.11
N GLU A 318 -3.43 -30.95 8.26
CA GLU A 318 -4.19 -31.74 9.23
C GLU A 318 -5.68 -31.84 8.87
N ARG A 319 -6.13 -31.21 7.79
CA ARG A 319 -7.54 -31.17 7.36
C ARG A 319 -8.47 -30.69 8.46
N LYS A 320 -8.05 -29.69 9.24
CA LYS A 320 -8.88 -29.06 10.27
C LYS A 320 -10.15 -28.48 9.62
N ARG A 321 -11.23 -28.50 10.40
CA ARG A 321 -12.52 -27.90 10.04
C ARG A 321 -12.98 -27.01 11.18
N GLY A 322 -13.82 -26.05 10.90
CA GLY A 322 -14.39 -25.15 11.91
C GLY A 322 -14.21 -23.68 11.55
N THR A 323 -14.21 -22.86 12.56
CA THR A 323 -14.19 -21.40 12.51
C THR A 323 -12.75 -20.84 12.57
N LEU A 324 -12.63 -19.53 12.54
CA LEU A 324 -11.35 -18.83 12.80
C LEU A 324 -10.82 -19.18 14.22
N ALA A 325 -11.70 -19.22 15.22
CA ALA A 325 -11.31 -19.59 16.59
C ALA A 325 -10.68 -20.99 16.64
N ASP A 326 -11.26 -21.98 15.93
CA ASP A 326 -10.71 -23.33 15.85
C ASP A 326 -9.34 -23.37 15.14
N ALA A 327 -9.13 -22.51 14.15
CA ALA A 327 -7.86 -22.39 13.45
C ALA A 327 -6.75 -21.85 14.35
N LEU A 328 -7.07 -20.88 15.22
CA LEU A 328 -6.11 -20.21 16.11
C LEU A 328 -5.60 -21.11 17.25
N VAL A 329 -6.31 -22.18 17.60
CA VAL A 329 -5.84 -23.12 18.63
C VAL A 329 -4.49 -23.73 18.24
N GLY A 330 -3.44 -23.38 18.98
CA GLY A 330 -2.07 -23.84 18.76
C GLY A 330 -1.41 -23.24 17.49
N ALA A 331 -1.88 -22.11 17.03
CA ALA A 331 -1.21 -21.36 15.97
C ALA A 331 -0.05 -20.54 16.53
N ASP A 332 1.04 -20.41 15.76
CA ASP A 332 2.20 -19.58 16.11
C ASP A 332 2.07 -18.18 15.52
N VAL A 333 1.40 -18.06 14.36
CA VAL A 333 1.28 -16.80 13.62
C VAL A 333 -0.17 -16.64 13.17
N PHE A 334 -0.72 -15.45 13.41
CA PHE A 334 -1.97 -14.97 12.82
C PHE A 334 -1.68 -13.84 11.84
N ILE A 335 -2.21 -13.93 10.62
CA ILE A 335 -2.18 -12.88 9.60
C ILE A 335 -3.61 -12.60 9.16
N GLY A 336 -4.14 -11.43 9.55
CA GLY A 336 -5.45 -10.94 9.15
C GLY A 336 -5.35 -9.96 7.98
N VAL A 337 -6.10 -10.22 6.93
CA VAL A 337 -6.26 -9.36 5.72
C VAL A 337 -7.73 -9.38 5.28
N SER A 338 -8.65 -9.22 6.23
CA SER A 338 -10.08 -9.45 6.00
C SER A 338 -10.97 -8.31 6.53
N ALA A 339 -11.56 -8.47 7.70
CA ALA A 339 -12.53 -7.53 8.27
C ALA A 339 -12.19 -7.17 9.72
N PRO A 340 -12.65 -6.03 10.22
CA PRO A 340 -12.31 -5.57 11.57
C PRO A 340 -12.95 -6.44 12.67
N ASN A 341 -12.28 -6.47 13.85
CA ASN A 341 -12.81 -7.00 15.10
C ASN A 341 -13.25 -8.48 15.04
N LEU A 342 -12.46 -9.34 14.40
CA LEU A 342 -12.72 -10.78 14.27
C LEU A 342 -12.07 -11.62 15.37
N VAL A 343 -11.04 -11.10 16.05
CA VAL A 343 -10.25 -11.83 17.05
C VAL A 343 -10.27 -11.07 18.36
N GLY A 344 -10.58 -11.76 19.45
CA GLY A 344 -10.60 -11.24 20.81
C GLY A 344 -9.51 -11.86 21.69
N VAL A 345 -9.59 -11.55 23.00
CA VAL A 345 -8.68 -12.09 24.03
C VAL A 345 -8.76 -13.62 24.10
N GLU A 346 -9.97 -14.17 23.98
CA GLU A 346 -10.20 -15.61 24.13
C GLU A 346 -9.48 -16.39 23.01
N GLU A 347 -9.57 -15.93 21.78
CA GLU A 347 -8.91 -16.54 20.63
C GLU A 347 -7.38 -16.40 20.73
N LEU A 348 -6.87 -15.20 21.07
CA LEU A 348 -5.44 -14.98 21.23
C LEU A 348 -4.82 -15.87 22.32
N ALA A 349 -5.54 -16.10 23.42
CA ALA A 349 -5.09 -16.96 24.50
C ALA A 349 -4.97 -18.45 24.12
N THR A 350 -5.53 -18.87 22.96
CA THR A 350 -5.40 -20.25 22.46
C THR A 350 -4.19 -20.46 21.56
N MET A 351 -3.53 -19.37 21.16
CA MET A 351 -2.30 -19.44 20.34
C MET A 351 -1.13 -19.98 21.16
N ASN A 352 -0.09 -20.41 20.48
CA ASN A 352 1.15 -20.86 21.12
C ASN A 352 1.88 -19.70 21.82
N ASP A 353 2.76 -20.05 22.74
CA ASP A 353 3.69 -19.10 23.37
C ASP A 353 4.53 -18.38 22.29
N ASP A 354 4.89 -17.13 22.57
CA ASP A 354 5.61 -16.26 21.64
C ASP A 354 4.89 -16.11 20.28
N ALA A 355 3.57 -15.97 20.32
CA ALA A 355 2.76 -15.76 19.14
C ALA A 355 3.11 -14.46 18.40
N ILE A 356 2.91 -14.47 17.08
CA ILE A 356 3.05 -13.32 16.18
C ILE A 356 1.67 -12.97 15.62
N VAL A 357 1.26 -11.71 15.71
CA VAL A 357 -0.05 -11.23 15.27
C VAL A 357 0.11 -10.06 14.29
N PHE A 358 -0.28 -10.27 13.04
CA PHE A 358 -0.38 -9.25 12.00
C PHE A 358 -1.85 -9.00 11.68
N ALA A 359 -2.38 -7.85 12.11
CA ALA A 359 -3.78 -7.46 11.91
C ALA A 359 -3.82 -6.27 10.95
N LEU A 360 -4.12 -6.54 9.68
CA LEU A 360 -3.85 -5.62 8.57
C LEU A 360 -5.11 -5.03 7.92
N ALA A 361 -6.31 -5.38 8.38
CA ALA A 361 -7.56 -4.79 7.88
C ALA A 361 -7.56 -3.27 8.09
N ASN A 362 -8.08 -2.55 7.12
CA ASN A 362 -8.18 -1.09 7.12
C ASN A 362 -9.66 -0.65 7.00
N PRO A 363 -10.09 0.41 7.72
CA PRO A 363 -9.29 1.26 8.63
C PRO A 363 -9.09 0.66 10.03
N ASP A 364 -9.91 -0.30 10.44
CA ASP A 364 -9.85 -0.94 11.74
C ASP A 364 -9.33 -2.38 11.57
N PRO A 365 -8.35 -2.81 12.41
CA PRO A 365 -7.73 -4.13 12.29
C PRO A 365 -8.64 -5.26 12.81
N GLU A 366 -8.29 -6.51 12.51
CA GLU A 366 -9.00 -7.72 12.96
C GLU A 366 -9.03 -7.87 14.48
N VAL A 367 -8.06 -7.28 15.17
CA VAL A 367 -7.96 -7.26 16.63
C VAL A 367 -7.43 -5.90 17.07
N ASP A 368 -7.90 -5.40 18.22
CA ASP A 368 -7.32 -4.18 18.82
C ASP A 368 -5.82 -4.43 19.10
N PRO A 369 -4.92 -3.62 18.51
CA PRO A 369 -3.48 -3.82 18.69
C PRO A 369 -3.03 -3.73 20.13
N THR A 370 -3.72 -2.92 20.96
CA THR A 370 -3.41 -2.78 22.40
C THR A 370 -3.72 -4.07 23.16
N VAL A 371 -4.76 -4.77 22.74
CA VAL A 371 -5.12 -6.09 23.26
C VAL A 371 -4.12 -7.14 22.78
N ALA A 372 -3.83 -7.14 21.47
CA ALA A 372 -2.89 -8.09 20.87
C ALA A 372 -1.48 -8.01 21.53
N MET A 373 -0.99 -6.81 21.84
CA MET A 373 0.31 -6.60 22.52
C MET A 373 0.40 -7.19 23.92
N GLN A 374 -0.71 -7.55 24.56
CA GLN A 374 -0.73 -8.20 25.86
C GLN A 374 -0.63 -9.74 25.75
N HIS A 375 -0.87 -10.30 24.57
CA HIS A 375 -0.97 -11.75 24.34
C HIS A 375 0.03 -12.29 23.32
N ALA A 376 0.62 -11.43 22.50
CA ALA A 376 1.56 -11.81 21.45
C ALA A 376 2.94 -11.16 21.68
N ALA A 377 3.99 -11.87 21.32
CA ALA A 377 5.38 -11.37 21.41
C ALA A 377 5.69 -10.29 20.37
N VAL A 378 5.06 -10.37 19.18
CA VAL A 378 5.23 -9.39 18.10
C VAL A 378 3.86 -9.08 17.51
N VAL A 379 3.56 -7.78 17.42
CA VAL A 379 2.33 -7.27 16.77
C VAL A 379 2.69 -6.29 15.67
N ALA A 380 2.02 -6.43 14.52
CA ALA A 380 2.09 -5.48 13.40
C ALA A 380 0.69 -5.16 12.87
N THR A 381 0.54 -3.96 12.31
CA THR A 381 -0.72 -3.48 11.73
C THR A 381 -0.49 -2.70 10.45
N GLY A 382 -1.56 -2.41 9.69
CA GLY A 382 -1.52 -1.44 8.58
C GLY A 382 -1.48 0.03 9.03
N ARG A 383 -1.72 0.30 10.32
CA ARG A 383 -1.86 1.65 10.87
C ARG A 383 -0.50 2.30 11.14
N SER A 384 -0.41 3.59 10.85
CA SER A 384 0.81 4.39 11.07
C SER A 384 1.00 4.88 12.51
N ASP A 385 -0.01 4.75 13.36
CA ASP A 385 0.02 5.17 14.77
C ASP A 385 0.44 4.04 15.74
N PHE A 386 0.75 2.85 15.20
CA PHE A 386 1.31 1.72 15.94
C PHE A 386 2.70 1.33 15.42
N PRO A 387 3.52 0.67 16.25
CA PRO A 387 4.79 0.08 15.80
C PRO A 387 4.56 -0.96 14.69
N ASN A 388 5.62 -1.24 13.91
CA ASN A 388 5.60 -2.26 12.87
C ASN A 388 4.50 -2.03 11.82
N GLN A 389 4.42 -0.83 11.25
CA GLN A 389 3.47 -0.56 10.18
C GLN A 389 3.82 -1.38 8.93
N ILE A 390 2.96 -2.33 8.57
CA ILE A 390 3.02 -3.06 7.30
C ILE A 390 2.33 -2.23 6.22
N ASN A 391 3.11 -1.79 5.23
CA ASN A 391 2.62 -0.93 4.15
C ASN A 391 3.31 -1.27 2.83
N ASN A 392 2.53 -1.43 1.76
CA ASN A 392 3.00 -1.80 0.42
C ASN A 392 4.05 -0.83 -0.15
N VAL A 393 4.12 0.40 0.35
CA VAL A 393 5.13 1.39 -0.05
C VAL A 393 6.56 0.91 0.21
N LEU A 394 6.77 -0.05 1.10
CA LEU A 394 8.06 -0.70 1.32
C LEU A 394 8.46 -1.62 0.14
N ALA A 395 7.51 -2.09 -0.66
CA ALA A 395 7.75 -3.04 -1.75
C ALA A 395 7.69 -2.38 -3.13
N PHE A 396 6.49 -1.92 -3.56
CA PHE A 396 6.20 -1.63 -4.96
C PHE A 396 7.15 -0.62 -5.63
N PRO A 397 7.62 0.47 -4.98
CA PRO A 397 8.51 1.41 -5.65
C PRO A 397 9.85 0.76 -6.02
N GLY A 398 10.44 0.02 -5.07
CA GLY A 398 11.68 -0.72 -5.27
C GLY A 398 11.52 -1.86 -6.28
N VAL A 399 10.41 -2.59 -6.23
CA VAL A 399 10.08 -3.65 -7.17
C VAL A 399 10.08 -3.11 -8.60
N PHE A 400 9.27 -2.08 -8.89
CA PHE A 400 9.24 -1.51 -10.25
C PHE A 400 10.56 -0.87 -10.66
N ARG A 401 11.31 -0.26 -9.73
CA ARG A 401 12.65 0.25 -10.05
C ARG A 401 13.57 -0.90 -10.50
N GLY A 402 13.58 -2.00 -9.78
CA GLY A 402 14.36 -3.19 -10.13
C GLY A 402 13.96 -3.80 -11.47
N LEU A 403 12.64 -3.98 -11.70
CA LEU A 403 12.10 -4.52 -12.95
C LEU A 403 12.41 -3.63 -14.17
N LEU A 404 12.23 -2.31 -14.04
CA LEU A 404 12.54 -1.35 -15.11
C LEU A 404 14.03 -1.30 -15.43
N ASP A 405 14.90 -1.34 -14.41
CA ASP A 405 16.35 -1.32 -14.59
C ASP A 405 16.86 -2.61 -15.23
N ALA A 406 16.30 -3.77 -14.84
CA ALA A 406 16.61 -5.06 -15.42
C ALA A 406 15.98 -5.27 -16.80
N GLN A 407 15.08 -4.39 -17.24
CA GLN A 407 14.22 -4.58 -18.41
C GLN A 407 13.49 -5.94 -18.37
N ALA A 408 13.04 -6.36 -17.18
CA ALA A 408 12.36 -7.61 -17.00
C ALA A 408 11.03 -7.65 -17.78
N HIS A 409 10.67 -8.84 -18.26
CA HIS A 409 9.40 -9.08 -18.94
C HIS A 409 8.30 -9.46 -17.96
N ASP A 410 8.67 -10.09 -16.85
CA ASP A 410 7.76 -10.59 -15.83
C ASP A 410 8.39 -10.46 -14.44
N ILE A 411 7.58 -10.68 -13.39
CA ILE A 411 8.03 -10.80 -12.01
C ILE A 411 7.86 -12.24 -11.54
N THR A 412 8.96 -12.88 -11.10
CA THR A 412 8.96 -14.27 -10.64
C THR A 412 8.77 -14.36 -9.12
N ASP A 413 8.36 -15.53 -8.62
CA ASP A 413 8.32 -15.80 -7.18
C ASP A 413 9.71 -15.62 -6.54
N GLY A 414 10.78 -15.99 -7.25
CA GLY A 414 12.16 -15.74 -6.81
C GLY A 414 12.47 -14.25 -6.61
N MET A 415 11.98 -13.39 -7.48
CA MET A 415 12.10 -11.93 -7.32
C MET A 415 11.29 -11.41 -6.13
N MET A 416 10.09 -11.92 -5.91
CA MET A 416 9.25 -11.54 -4.76
C MET A 416 9.85 -11.97 -3.43
N LEU A 417 10.40 -13.18 -3.35
CA LEU A 417 11.14 -13.67 -2.18
C LEU A 417 12.38 -12.81 -1.89
N ALA A 418 13.15 -12.46 -2.92
CA ALA A 418 14.31 -11.60 -2.78
C ALA A 418 13.95 -10.17 -2.34
N ALA A 419 12.81 -9.65 -2.81
CA ALA A 419 12.29 -8.36 -2.34
C ALA A 419 11.93 -8.40 -0.84
N ALA A 420 11.25 -9.46 -0.40
CA ALA A 420 10.90 -9.65 1.01
C ALA A 420 12.14 -9.79 1.90
N GLU A 421 13.15 -10.52 1.45
CA GLU A 421 14.45 -10.66 2.12
C GLU A 421 15.16 -9.30 2.22
N ALA A 422 15.21 -8.54 1.12
CA ALA A 422 15.82 -7.22 1.11
C ALA A 422 15.13 -6.24 2.10
N ILE A 423 13.80 -6.25 2.19
CA ILE A 423 13.06 -5.45 3.17
C ILE A 423 13.43 -5.88 4.59
N ALA A 424 13.50 -7.19 4.86
CA ALA A 424 13.86 -7.70 6.19
C ALA A 424 15.30 -7.30 6.57
N ASP A 425 16.24 -7.39 5.65
CA ASP A 425 17.66 -7.15 5.91
C ASP A 425 18.03 -5.66 6.11
N VAL A 426 17.17 -4.73 5.69
CA VAL A 426 17.31 -3.31 6.06
C VAL A 426 17.24 -3.12 7.59
N VAL A 427 16.50 -3.99 8.28
CA VAL A 427 16.44 -3.98 9.75
C VAL A 427 17.57 -4.84 10.32
N ALA A 428 18.68 -4.22 10.66
CA ALA A 428 19.88 -4.94 11.16
C ALA A 428 19.64 -5.67 12.48
N GLU A 429 18.89 -5.06 13.41
CA GLU A 429 18.61 -5.59 14.75
C GLU A 429 17.10 -5.58 15.02
N PRO A 430 16.35 -6.58 14.52
CA PRO A 430 14.91 -6.65 14.75
C PRO A 430 14.59 -6.88 16.25
N ASN A 431 13.50 -6.24 16.69
CA ASN A 431 12.96 -6.40 18.03
C ASN A 431 11.43 -6.33 18.00
N PRO A 432 10.69 -6.62 19.07
CA PRO A 432 9.23 -6.68 19.05
C PRO A 432 8.51 -5.44 18.49
N SER A 433 9.13 -4.26 18.59
CA SER A 433 8.57 -3.00 18.11
C SER A 433 9.21 -2.50 16.79
N PHE A 434 10.16 -3.25 16.22
CA PHE A 434 10.88 -2.86 15.02
C PHE A 434 11.27 -4.08 14.17
N ILE A 435 10.30 -4.63 13.43
CA ILE A 435 10.47 -5.78 12.51
C ILE A 435 10.46 -5.36 11.04
N VAL A 436 10.01 -4.15 10.72
CA VAL A 436 10.03 -3.56 9.39
C VAL A 436 10.66 -2.17 9.44
N PRO A 437 11.33 -1.72 8.38
CA PRO A 437 11.88 -0.38 8.33
C PRO A 437 10.75 0.67 8.27
N SER A 438 11.08 1.91 8.62
CA SER A 438 10.16 3.02 8.38
C SER A 438 9.85 3.15 6.90
N VAL A 439 8.60 3.49 6.55
CA VAL A 439 8.20 3.80 5.17
C VAL A 439 9.01 4.97 4.56
N PHE A 440 9.60 5.82 5.39
CA PHE A 440 10.45 6.95 4.97
C PHE A 440 11.95 6.61 4.92
N ASP A 441 12.34 5.37 5.19
CA ASP A 441 13.72 4.94 5.06
C ASP A 441 14.11 4.86 3.58
N GLN A 442 15.00 5.77 3.17
CA GLN A 442 15.44 5.91 1.79
C GLN A 442 16.30 4.74 1.28
N SER A 443 16.75 3.85 2.15
CA SER A 443 17.54 2.68 1.78
C SER A 443 16.69 1.51 1.26
N VAL A 444 15.39 1.46 1.60
CA VAL A 444 14.49 0.33 1.28
C VAL A 444 14.32 0.14 -0.23
N ALA A 445 13.85 1.16 -0.94
CA ALA A 445 13.58 1.03 -2.37
C ALA A 445 14.84 0.68 -3.18
N PRO A 446 16.03 1.27 -2.93
CA PRO A 446 17.28 0.82 -3.55
C PRO A 446 17.66 -0.63 -3.24
N ALA A 447 17.50 -1.09 -1.98
CA ALA A 447 17.80 -2.46 -1.59
C ALA A 447 16.90 -3.48 -2.31
N VAL A 448 15.59 -3.22 -2.33
CA VAL A 448 14.62 -4.03 -3.07
C VAL A 448 14.96 -4.06 -4.57
N ALA A 449 15.23 -2.90 -5.17
CA ALA A 449 15.59 -2.82 -6.59
C ALA A 449 16.86 -3.60 -6.93
N GLU A 450 17.88 -3.55 -6.07
CA GLU A 450 19.13 -4.31 -6.27
C GLU A 450 18.87 -5.82 -6.18
N ALA A 451 18.07 -6.27 -5.20
CA ALA A 451 17.72 -7.67 -5.05
C ALA A 451 17.01 -8.22 -6.30
N LEU A 452 16.05 -7.48 -6.86
CA LEU A 452 15.38 -7.88 -8.09
C LEU A 452 16.32 -7.94 -9.29
N ARG A 453 17.21 -6.94 -9.46
CA ARG A 453 18.21 -6.94 -10.54
C ARG A 453 19.13 -8.17 -10.45
N ALA A 454 19.54 -8.53 -9.23
CA ALA A 454 20.39 -9.68 -9.00
C ALA A 454 19.72 -11.01 -9.40
N VAL A 455 18.42 -11.17 -9.08
CA VAL A 455 17.64 -12.36 -9.49
C VAL A 455 17.44 -12.36 -10.99
N ALA A 456 17.00 -11.24 -11.60
CA ALA A 456 16.81 -11.13 -13.04
C ALA A 456 18.07 -11.51 -13.82
N ALA A 457 19.24 -11.06 -13.37
CA ALA A 457 20.51 -11.39 -14.00
C ALA A 457 20.88 -12.89 -13.89
N LYS A 458 20.48 -13.57 -12.81
CA LYS A 458 20.68 -15.02 -12.63
C LYS A 458 19.74 -15.82 -13.53
N GLU A 459 18.48 -15.42 -13.62
CA GLU A 459 17.46 -16.09 -14.44
C GLU A 459 17.78 -15.96 -15.94
N ALA A 460 18.21 -14.77 -16.40
CA ALA A 460 18.63 -14.56 -17.78
C ALA A 460 19.80 -15.50 -18.17
N LYS A 461 20.81 -15.64 -17.31
CA LYS A 461 21.94 -16.57 -17.55
C LYS A 461 21.51 -18.03 -17.60
N LYS A 462 20.52 -18.44 -16.80
CA LYS A 462 19.98 -19.80 -16.86
C LYS A 462 19.29 -20.07 -18.19
N GLY A 463 18.45 -19.15 -18.66
CA GLY A 463 17.77 -19.28 -19.95
C GLY A 463 18.74 -19.37 -21.14
N GLU A 464 19.85 -18.63 -21.11
CA GLU A 464 20.91 -18.74 -22.15
C GLU A 464 21.59 -20.09 -22.14
N VAL A 465 21.81 -20.70 -20.98
CA VAL A 465 22.46 -22.04 -20.86
C VAL A 465 21.52 -23.16 -21.29
N GLU A 466 20.21 -23.03 -21.06
CA GLU A 466 19.21 -24.04 -21.45
C GLU A 466 18.82 -23.95 -22.95
N ALA A 467 19.07 -22.80 -23.59
CA ALA A 467 18.78 -22.58 -25.02
C ALA A 467 19.96 -22.88 -25.96
N GLY A 468 21.15 -23.10 -25.46
CA GLY A 468 22.39 -23.43 -26.20
C GLY A 468 22.81 -24.87 -26.02
#